data_a985f993fee37f27241c4923370da16e
#
_entry.id   a985f993fee37f27241c4923370da16e
#
_cell.length_a   1.000
_cell.length_b   1.000
_cell.length_c   1.000
_cell.angle_alpha   90.00
_cell.angle_beta   90.00
_cell.angle_gamma   90.00
#
_symmetry.space_group_name_H-M   'P 1'
#
loop_
_entity.id
_entity.type
_entity.pdbx_description
1 polymer ?
#
loop_
_entity_poly.entity_id
_entity_poly.type
_entity_poly.pdbx_seq_one_letter_code
_entity_poly.pdbx_strand_id
1 'polypeptide(L)'
;MIGGGAIGLSIAWRAAQAGWSVTVHDPAPASGASWVAGGMLAPLSEGWPGEDAVLQVGAASLARWPDFGAELETLSGETLFTSHGSLTVALDAADAADLRTVAEWIAGQGYELELLSRAQIRAAQPSLAPNIRLALLAATESAVDNRALIAALRSACVAAGVEFVAEAVTDPGALAADQVVVSAGTASARLWPGLPVRPVKGEILRLHRRPGVAPAPTMTIRGSVHGRPVYLVPRGDGLVVGATQHESGEDTQVTVAGVRDLIADAQTLMPSIGEYELHECAAGLRPMSPDNLPIIGRVSDRVVLATGHGRNGVLLTPLTADAVVAELDGAPLAEAKSASPERFTFNDE
;
A
#
# COMPACT_ATOMS: atom_id res chain seq x y z
N MET A 1 -15.32 14.69 3.24
CA MET A 1 -14.48 13.51 2.99
C MET A 1 -15.19 12.26 3.49
N ILE A 2 -15.37 11.23 2.66
CA ILE A 2 -15.98 9.96 3.05
C ILE A 2 -14.90 8.88 3.08
N GLY A 3 -14.58 8.35 4.26
CA GLY A 3 -13.52 7.38 4.52
C GLY A 3 -12.30 7.98 5.20
N GLY A 4 -11.91 7.40 6.34
CA GLY A 4 -10.81 7.79 7.22
C GLY A 4 -9.65 6.78 7.22
N GLY A 5 -9.37 6.12 6.08
CA GLY A 5 -8.17 5.33 5.86
C GLY A 5 -6.96 6.20 5.49
N ALA A 6 -5.80 5.59 5.18
CA ALA A 6 -4.59 6.34 4.83
C ALA A 6 -4.82 7.35 3.68
N ILE A 7 -5.56 6.95 2.65
CA ILE A 7 -5.90 7.82 1.52
C ILE A 7 -6.76 9.01 1.97
N GLY A 8 -7.88 8.75 2.66
CA GLY A 8 -8.78 9.83 3.07
C GLY A 8 -8.15 10.79 4.07
N LEU A 9 -7.38 10.28 5.04
CA LEU A 9 -6.68 11.11 6.01
C LEU A 9 -5.60 11.99 5.35
N SER A 10 -4.83 11.45 4.39
CA SER A 10 -3.81 12.23 3.69
C SER A 10 -4.42 13.34 2.84
N ILE A 11 -5.52 13.06 2.14
CA ILE A 11 -6.27 14.07 1.39
C ILE A 11 -6.83 15.14 2.35
N ALA A 12 -7.46 14.72 3.45
CA ALA A 12 -8.04 15.64 4.43
C ALA A 12 -6.98 16.58 5.02
N TRP A 13 -5.81 16.05 5.36
CA TRP A 13 -4.69 16.84 5.86
C TRP A 13 -4.20 17.84 4.81
N ARG A 14 -3.89 17.42 3.59
CA ARG A 14 -3.40 18.30 2.51
C ARG A 14 -4.45 19.33 2.08
N ALA A 15 -5.72 18.95 2.01
CA ALA A 15 -6.80 19.89 1.71
C ALA A 15 -6.94 20.97 2.82
N ALA A 16 -6.84 20.59 4.08
CA ALA A 16 -6.84 21.56 5.18
C ALA A 16 -5.64 22.51 5.13
N GLN A 17 -4.44 22.02 4.78
CA GLN A 17 -3.26 22.87 4.54
C GLN A 17 -3.45 23.83 3.35
N ALA A 18 -4.20 23.41 2.32
CA ALA A 18 -4.58 24.27 1.18
C ALA A 18 -5.71 25.27 1.50
N GLY A 19 -6.23 25.28 2.72
CA GLY A 19 -7.24 26.25 3.18
C GLY A 19 -8.67 25.76 3.09
N TRP A 20 -8.93 24.49 2.76
CA TRP A 20 -10.27 23.90 2.79
C TRP A 20 -10.71 23.62 4.22
N SER A 21 -11.99 23.89 4.52
CA SER A 21 -12.63 23.37 5.73
C SER A 21 -13.03 21.91 5.48
N VAL A 22 -12.50 20.98 6.28
CA VAL A 22 -12.61 19.54 6.00
C VAL A 22 -13.28 18.81 7.16
N THR A 23 -14.32 18.03 6.84
CA THR A 23 -14.94 17.06 7.73
C THR A 23 -14.75 15.64 7.17
N VAL A 24 -14.23 14.73 7.98
CA VAL A 24 -14.06 13.30 7.64
C VAL A 24 -15.19 12.49 8.26
N HIS A 25 -15.98 11.83 7.43
CA HIS A 25 -17.03 10.89 7.85
C HIS A 25 -16.51 9.45 7.73
N ASP A 26 -16.41 8.73 8.82
CA ASP A 26 -16.03 7.30 8.85
C ASP A 26 -16.56 6.67 10.16
N PRO A 27 -17.39 5.61 10.10
CA PRO A 27 -17.94 4.95 11.28
C PRO A 27 -16.90 4.22 12.13
N ALA A 28 -15.76 3.84 11.51
CA ALA A 28 -14.67 3.12 12.16
C ALA A 28 -13.32 3.51 11.53
N PRO A 29 -12.84 4.75 11.77
CA PRO A 29 -11.64 5.28 11.13
C PRO A 29 -10.44 4.34 11.27
N ALA A 30 -9.74 4.14 10.17
CA ALA A 30 -8.52 3.34 10.11
C ALA A 30 -8.67 1.82 10.36
N SER A 31 -9.86 1.28 10.48
CA SER A 31 -10.09 -0.15 10.72
C SER A 31 -10.03 -1.04 9.46
N GLY A 32 -9.96 -0.43 8.26
CA GLY A 32 -10.00 -1.13 6.98
C GLY A 32 -8.64 -1.63 6.48
N ALA A 33 -8.47 -1.69 5.14
CA ALA A 33 -7.26 -2.19 4.49
C ALA A 33 -5.96 -1.50 4.95
N SER A 34 -6.02 -0.22 5.30
CA SER A 34 -4.86 0.55 5.77
C SER A 34 -4.27 0.00 7.09
N TRP A 35 -5.11 -0.55 7.98
CA TRP A 35 -4.67 -1.14 9.25
C TRP A 35 -3.93 -2.46 9.07
N VAL A 36 -4.27 -3.20 8.01
CA VAL A 36 -3.72 -4.54 7.72
C VAL A 36 -2.54 -4.46 6.74
N ALA A 37 -2.35 -3.36 6.03
CA ALA A 37 -1.33 -3.20 5.00
C ALA A 37 0.09 -3.54 5.49
N GLY A 38 0.92 -4.12 4.60
CA GLY A 38 2.33 -4.39 4.86
C GLY A 38 3.19 -3.12 4.98
N GLY A 39 2.76 -2.03 4.36
CA GLY A 39 3.46 -0.74 4.41
C GLY A 39 4.60 -0.60 3.40
N MET A 40 4.69 -1.46 2.39
CA MET A 40 5.71 -1.39 1.35
C MET A 40 5.51 -0.17 0.44
N LEU A 41 6.61 0.49 0.09
CA LEU A 41 6.72 1.57 -0.88
C LEU A 41 7.58 1.07 -2.05
N ALA A 42 7.02 0.16 -2.86
CA ALA A 42 7.78 -0.73 -3.72
C ALA A 42 7.27 -0.78 -5.18
N PRO A 43 7.21 0.36 -5.90
CA PRO A 43 6.68 0.38 -7.26
C PRO A 43 7.61 -0.28 -8.28
N LEU A 44 8.92 -0.29 -8.05
CA LEU A 44 9.90 -0.80 -9.01
C LEU A 44 9.99 -2.32 -8.94
N SER A 45 10.14 -2.87 -7.73
CA SER A 45 10.28 -4.31 -7.52
C SER A 45 8.93 -5.06 -7.63
N GLU A 46 7.80 -4.37 -7.59
CA GLU A 46 6.44 -4.90 -7.85
C GLU A 46 5.99 -4.71 -9.30
N GLY A 47 6.74 -3.98 -10.11
CA GLY A 47 6.41 -3.73 -11.49
C GLY A 47 6.52 -4.99 -12.37
N TRP A 48 5.70 -5.04 -13.42
CA TRP A 48 5.74 -6.11 -14.40
C TRP A 48 5.55 -5.54 -15.81
N PRO A 49 6.20 -6.11 -16.84
CA PRO A 49 6.01 -5.67 -18.22
C PRO A 49 4.54 -5.57 -18.62
N GLY A 50 4.15 -4.40 -19.14
CA GLY A 50 2.77 -4.07 -19.50
C GLY A 50 2.01 -3.27 -18.43
N GLU A 51 2.55 -3.09 -17.23
CA GLU A 51 2.01 -2.22 -16.18
C GLU A 51 2.69 -0.83 -16.14
N ASP A 52 3.06 -0.27 -17.31
CA ASP A 52 3.83 0.97 -17.41
C ASP A 52 3.17 2.15 -16.69
N ALA A 53 1.86 2.30 -16.81
CA ALA A 53 1.12 3.37 -16.14
C ALA A 53 1.09 3.18 -14.61
N VAL A 54 0.99 1.94 -14.12
CA VAL A 54 1.07 1.62 -12.67
C VAL A 54 2.44 1.96 -12.12
N LEU A 55 3.50 1.60 -12.86
CA LEU A 55 4.88 1.95 -12.52
C LEU A 55 5.07 3.46 -12.44
N GLN A 56 4.62 4.22 -13.46
CA GLN A 56 4.78 5.68 -13.51
C GLN A 56 4.10 6.37 -12.33
N VAL A 57 2.84 6.02 -12.04
CA VAL A 57 2.08 6.57 -10.90
C VAL A 57 2.74 6.17 -9.57
N GLY A 58 3.18 4.92 -9.45
CA GLY A 58 3.87 4.42 -8.27
C GLY A 58 5.22 5.11 -8.02
N ALA A 59 6.04 5.27 -9.06
CA ALA A 59 7.33 5.95 -8.97
C ALA A 59 7.19 7.45 -8.65
N ALA A 60 6.21 8.12 -9.26
CA ALA A 60 5.89 9.51 -8.95
C ALA A 60 5.46 9.70 -7.49
N SER A 61 4.74 8.72 -6.93
CA SER A 61 4.38 8.71 -5.51
C SER A 61 5.57 8.40 -4.61
N LEU A 62 6.41 7.44 -4.98
CA LEU A 62 7.62 7.09 -4.21
C LEU A 62 8.55 8.32 -4.08
N ALA A 63 8.70 9.11 -5.13
CA ALA A 63 9.51 10.32 -5.13
C ALA A 63 9.03 11.38 -4.10
N ARG A 64 7.76 11.37 -3.73
CA ARG A 64 7.16 12.29 -2.73
C ARG A 64 7.33 11.82 -1.29
N TRP A 65 7.57 10.54 -1.08
CA TRP A 65 7.61 9.93 0.25
C TRP A 65 8.64 10.53 1.21
N PRO A 66 9.89 10.89 0.79
CA PRO A 66 10.85 11.46 1.71
C PRO A 66 10.34 12.73 2.39
N ASP A 67 9.82 13.68 1.63
CA ASP A 67 9.31 14.96 2.16
C ASP A 67 7.99 14.77 2.93
N PHE A 68 7.08 13.97 2.38
CA PHE A 68 5.80 13.65 3.00
C PHE A 68 5.97 12.93 4.34
N GLY A 69 6.88 11.95 4.40
CA GLY A 69 7.17 11.21 5.62
C GLY A 69 7.85 12.09 6.67
N ALA A 70 8.86 12.87 6.28
CA ALA A 70 9.59 13.76 7.18
C ALA A 70 8.67 14.83 7.81
N GLU A 71 7.73 15.39 7.04
CA GLU A 71 6.75 16.34 7.56
C GLU A 71 5.83 15.67 8.60
N LEU A 72 5.32 14.46 8.31
CA LEU A 72 4.49 13.71 9.24
C LEU A 72 5.23 13.32 10.51
N GLU A 73 6.48 12.85 10.40
CA GLU A 73 7.32 12.51 11.55
C GLU A 73 7.57 13.73 12.43
N THR A 74 7.81 14.90 11.83
CA THR A 74 7.99 16.17 12.54
C THR A 74 6.73 16.59 13.30
N LEU A 75 5.55 16.45 12.65
CA LEU A 75 4.28 16.89 13.24
C LEU A 75 3.77 15.93 14.33
N SER A 76 4.00 14.65 14.18
CA SER A 76 3.42 13.62 15.04
C SER A 76 4.38 13.13 16.13
N GLY A 77 5.69 13.25 15.92
CA GLY A 77 6.73 12.61 16.74
C GLY A 77 6.85 11.09 16.51
N GLU A 78 6.09 10.53 15.57
CA GLU A 78 6.17 9.11 15.20
C GLU A 78 7.37 8.85 14.29
N THR A 79 7.91 7.65 14.32
CA THR A 79 8.87 7.16 13.32
C THR A 79 8.13 6.28 12.32
N LEU A 80 8.12 6.68 11.06
CA LEU A 80 7.34 6.01 10.02
C LEU A 80 8.13 4.95 9.27
N PHE A 81 9.36 5.28 8.83
CA PHE A 81 10.16 4.35 8.04
C PHE A 81 10.72 3.20 8.87
N THR A 82 10.49 1.97 8.40
CA THR A 82 10.91 0.74 9.09
C THR A 82 12.05 0.02 8.39
N SER A 83 12.21 0.25 7.10
CA SER A 83 13.32 -0.28 6.31
C SER A 83 13.55 0.55 5.05
N HIS A 84 14.79 0.48 4.56
CA HIS A 84 15.19 1.06 3.27
C HIS A 84 15.73 -0.05 2.39
N GLY A 85 15.35 -0.02 1.12
CA GLY A 85 15.61 -1.06 0.14
C GLY A 85 14.63 -2.23 0.22
N SER A 86 14.44 -2.88 -0.91
CA SER A 86 13.74 -4.15 -1.02
C SER A 86 14.52 -5.15 -1.86
N LEU A 87 14.43 -6.43 -1.50
CA LEU A 87 15.04 -7.57 -2.19
C LEU A 87 13.93 -8.51 -2.66
N THR A 88 13.74 -8.63 -3.96
CA THR A 88 12.93 -9.70 -4.54
C THR A 88 13.82 -10.88 -4.85
N VAL A 89 13.60 -12.03 -4.19
CA VAL A 89 14.50 -13.18 -4.24
C VAL A 89 13.96 -14.28 -5.16
N ALA A 90 14.88 -14.97 -5.84
CA ALA A 90 14.60 -16.14 -6.66
C ALA A 90 15.01 -17.41 -5.94
N LEU A 91 14.11 -18.37 -5.83
CA LEU A 91 14.34 -19.68 -5.24
C LEU A 91 14.79 -20.70 -6.28
N ASP A 92 14.33 -20.55 -7.51
CA ASP A 92 14.65 -21.46 -8.62
C ASP A 92 15.07 -20.72 -9.91
N ALA A 93 15.17 -21.45 -11.01
CA ALA A 93 15.61 -20.91 -12.28
C ALA A 93 14.52 -20.09 -13.00
N ALA A 94 13.26 -20.43 -12.79
CA ALA A 94 12.12 -19.68 -13.36
C ALA A 94 11.99 -18.33 -12.68
N ASP A 95 11.99 -18.29 -11.36
CA ASP A 95 12.02 -17.04 -10.60
C ASP A 95 13.21 -16.14 -11.03
N ALA A 96 14.40 -16.75 -11.21
CA ALA A 96 15.59 -16.01 -11.63
C ALA A 96 15.47 -15.44 -13.06
N ALA A 97 14.72 -16.11 -13.95
CA ALA A 97 14.42 -15.58 -15.28
C ALA A 97 13.44 -14.39 -15.19
N ASP A 98 12.40 -14.51 -14.38
CA ASP A 98 11.42 -13.46 -14.15
C ASP A 98 12.08 -12.20 -13.57
N LEU A 99 12.99 -12.34 -12.59
CA LEU A 99 13.72 -11.20 -12.04
C LEU A 99 14.59 -10.48 -13.08
N ARG A 100 15.19 -11.22 -14.03
CA ARG A 100 15.94 -10.59 -15.14
C ARG A 100 15.01 -9.83 -16.09
N THR A 101 13.86 -10.43 -16.42
CA THR A 101 12.84 -9.78 -17.25
C THR A 101 12.36 -8.47 -16.62
N VAL A 102 12.10 -8.48 -15.31
CA VAL A 102 11.73 -7.26 -14.57
C VAL A 102 12.86 -6.24 -14.60
N ALA A 103 14.10 -6.66 -14.34
CA ALA A 103 15.27 -5.76 -14.34
C ALA A 103 15.46 -5.08 -15.71
N GLU A 104 15.36 -5.86 -16.81
CA GLU A 104 15.49 -5.34 -18.17
C GLU A 104 14.35 -4.36 -18.51
N TRP A 105 13.11 -4.68 -18.14
CA TRP A 105 11.97 -3.81 -18.37
C TRP A 105 12.07 -2.50 -17.58
N ILE A 106 12.43 -2.58 -16.29
CA ILE A 106 12.62 -1.41 -15.42
C ILE A 106 13.73 -0.50 -15.95
N ALA A 107 14.84 -1.09 -16.45
CA ALA A 107 15.91 -0.33 -17.08
C ALA A 107 15.42 0.39 -18.35
N GLY A 108 14.55 -0.25 -19.14
CA GLY A 108 13.89 0.36 -20.30
C GLY A 108 12.97 1.52 -19.93
N GLN A 109 12.46 1.56 -18.70
CA GLN A 109 11.65 2.67 -18.15
C GLN A 109 12.49 3.79 -17.52
N GLY A 110 13.83 3.67 -17.53
CA GLY A 110 14.76 4.67 -16.99
C GLY A 110 15.04 4.56 -15.49
N TYR A 111 14.71 3.43 -14.87
CA TYR A 111 15.03 3.14 -13.46
C TYR A 111 16.10 2.06 -13.35
N GLU A 112 16.78 2.01 -12.22
CA GLU A 112 17.85 1.03 -11.97
C GLU A 112 17.48 0.06 -10.85
N LEU A 113 17.67 -1.24 -11.13
CA LEU A 113 17.61 -2.32 -10.16
C LEU A 113 18.89 -3.16 -10.27
N GLU A 114 19.43 -3.59 -9.15
CA GLU A 114 20.68 -4.36 -9.11
C GLU A 114 20.40 -5.86 -8.93
N LEU A 115 21.00 -6.69 -9.80
CA LEU A 115 20.96 -8.14 -9.64
C LEU A 115 22.08 -8.61 -8.71
N LEU A 116 21.72 -9.13 -7.54
CA LEU A 116 22.64 -9.64 -6.53
C LEU A 116 22.88 -11.14 -6.69
N SER A 117 24.16 -11.53 -6.68
CA SER A 117 24.58 -12.92 -6.56
C SER A 117 24.32 -13.50 -5.18
N ARG A 118 24.34 -14.83 -5.05
CA ARG A 118 24.19 -15.52 -3.77
C ARG A 118 25.15 -14.99 -2.69
N ALA A 119 26.41 -14.70 -3.05
CA ALA A 119 27.41 -14.18 -2.11
C ALA A 119 27.02 -12.80 -1.57
N GLN A 120 26.57 -11.90 -2.44
CA GLN A 120 26.09 -10.56 -2.07
C GLN A 120 24.83 -10.63 -1.21
N ILE A 121 23.88 -11.51 -1.56
CA ILE A 121 22.64 -11.70 -0.75
C ILE A 121 23.00 -12.17 0.66
N ARG A 122 23.89 -13.14 0.81
CA ARG A 122 24.31 -13.63 2.14
C ARG A 122 25.04 -12.58 2.96
N ALA A 123 25.82 -11.72 2.31
CA ALA A 123 26.50 -10.61 2.98
C ALA A 123 25.51 -9.54 3.44
N ALA A 124 24.52 -9.21 2.61
CA ALA A 124 23.52 -8.18 2.91
C ALA A 124 22.45 -8.66 3.90
N GLN A 125 21.97 -9.91 3.76
CA GLN A 125 20.85 -10.47 4.52
C GLN A 125 21.18 -11.91 4.99
N PRO A 126 22.00 -12.08 6.04
CA PRO A 126 22.49 -13.39 6.49
C PRO A 126 21.41 -14.31 7.06
N SER A 127 20.25 -13.76 7.47
CA SER A 127 19.10 -14.52 7.99
C SER A 127 18.29 -15.24 6.92
N LEU A 128 18.50 -14.91 5.64
CA LEU A 128 17.79 -15.55 4.53
C LEU A 128 18.26 -16.98 4.24
N ALA A 129 17.38 -17.75 3.63
CA ALA A 129 17.63 -19.13 3.27
C ALA A 129 18.86 -19.26 2.32
N PRO A 130 19.75 -20.25 2.55
CA PRO A 130 20.99 -20.39 1.79
C PRO A 130 20.79 -20.87 0.34
N ASN A 131 19.60 -21.36 -0.01
CA ASN A 131 19.25 -21.83 -1.35
C ASN A 131 18.82 -20.71 -2.30
N ILE A 132 18.64 -19.47 -1.82
CA ILE A 132 18.33 -18.31 -2.68
C ILE A 132 19.47 -18.12 -3.70
N ARG A 133 19.11 -18.05 -4.98
CA ARG A 133 20.05 -18.08 -6.09
C ARG A 133 20.42 -16.69 -6.61
N LEU A 134 19.45 -15.82 -6.68
CA LEU A 134 19.53 -14.49 -7.25
C LEU A 134 18.59 -13.59 -6.45
N ALA A 135 18.86 -12.30 -6.41
CA ALA A 135 17.90 -11.32 -5.92
C ALA A 135 17.97 -10.05 -6.77
N LEU A 136 16.86 -9.33 -6.83
CA LEU A 136 16.74 -8.03 -7.45
C LEU A 136 16.64 -7.01 -6.32
N LEU A 137 17.63 -6.12 -6.22
CA LEU A 137 17.69 -5.05 -5.23
C LEU A 137 17.11 -3.76 -5.81
N ALA A 138 16.09 -3.22 -5.15
CA ALA A 138 15.58 -1.88 -5.35
C ALA A 138 15.98 -1.00 -4.16
N ALA A 139 17.13 -0.34 -4.26
CA ALA A 139 17.74 0.40 -3.15
C ALA A 139 16.96 1.66 -2.74
N THR A 140 16.20 2.24 -3.67
CA THR A 140 15.41 3.46 -3.44
C THR A 140 14.02 3.20 -2.83
N GLU A 141 13.60 1.94 -2.79
CA GLU A 141 12.35 1.56 -2.14
C GLU A 141 12.48 1.58 -0.61
N SER A 142 11.34 1.62 0.06
CA SER A 142 11.28 1.67 1.51
C SER A 142 10.04 0.93 2.02
N ALA A 143 9.92 0.84 3.33
CA ALA A 143 8.67 0.46 3.97
C ALA A 143 8.37 1.37 5.17
N VAL A 144 7.10 1.58 5.46
CA VAL A 144 6.63 2.36 6.60
C VAL A 144 5.77 1.50 7.53
N ASP A 145 5.73 1.87 8.80
CA ASP A 145 4.73 1.34 9.71
C ASP A 145 3.37 1.93 9.34
N ASN A 146 2.51 1.08 8.78
CA ASN A 146 1.18 1.50 8.35
C ASN A 146 0.30 2.00 9.50
N ARG A 147 0.49 1.50 10.73
CA ARG A 147 -0.26 1.93 11.90
C ARG A 147 0.27 3.24 12.46
N ALA A 148 1.59 3.42 12.51
CA ALA A 148 2.21 4.69 12.82
C ALA A 148 1.84 5.77 11.79
N LEU A 149 1.83 5.43 10.50
CA LEU A 149 1.36 6.33 9.43
C LEU A 149 -0.08 6.81 9.67
N ILE A 150 -1.00 5.89 10.00
CA ILE A 150 -2.39 6.26 10.29
C ILE A 150 -2.47 7.17 11.52
N ALA A 151 -1.74 6.87 12.58
CA ALA A 151 -1.69 7.68 13.79
C ALA A 151 -1.14 9.08 13.49
N ALA A 152 -0.05 9.16 12.73
CA ALA A 152 0.57 10.41 12.32
C ALA A 152 -0.37 11.26 11.43
N LEU A 153 -1.00 10.65 10.44
CA LEU A 153 -1.98 11.33 9.58
C LEU A 153 -3.17 11.87 10.39
N ARG A 154 -3.68 11.08 11.34
CA ARG A 154 -4.77 11.53 12.22
C ARG A 154 -4.35 12.72 13.08
N SER A 155 -3.15 12.67 13.68
CA SER A 155 -2.59 13.78 14.45
C SER A 155 -2.42 15.03 13.60
N ALA A 156 -1.89 14.89 12.38
CA ALA A 156 -1.74 15.98 11.43
C ALA A 156 -3.08 16.59 11.01
N CYS A 157 -4.11 15.77 10.78
CA CYS A 157 -5.48 16.24 10.51
C CYS A 157 -6.04 17.06 11.68
N VAL A 158 -5.91 16.56 12.90
CA VAL A 158 -6.37 17.27 14.10
C VAL A 158 -5.65 18.62 14.25
N ALA A 159 -4.33 18.63 14.08
CA ALA A 159 -3.54 19.87 14.14
C ALA A 159 -3.92 20.88 13.05
N ALA A 160 -4.36 20.41 11.88
CA ALA A 160 -4.85 21.24 10.78
C ALA A 160 -6.33 21.64 10.91
N GLY A 161 -7.03 21.28 12.00
CA GLY A 161 -8.43 21.66 12.24
C GLY A 161 -9.46 20.81 11.49
N VAL A 162 -9.09 19.62 11.02
CA VAL A 162 -10.02 18.67 10.38
C VAL A 162 -11.01 18.13 11.42
N GLU A 163 -12.29 18.17 11.09
CA GLU A 163 -13.34 17.59 11.92
C GLU A 163 -13.58 16.11 11.60
N PHE A 164 -13.96 15.33 12.61
CA PHE A 164 -14.25 13.89 12.46
C PHE A 164 -15.66 13.57 12.93
N VAL A 165 -16.42 12.90 12.05
CA VAL A 165 -17.78 12.42 12.32
C VAL A 165 -17.81 10.90 12.21
N ALA A 166 -18.11 10.22 13.31
CA ALA A 166 -18.14 8.75 13.39
C ALA A 166 -19.47 8.19 12.86
N GLU A 167 -19.80 8.53 11.62
CA GLU A 167 -21.05 8.12 10.96
C GLU A 167 -20.77 7.59 9.55
N ALA A 168 -21.57 6.58 9.14
CA ALA A 168 -21.53 6.07 7.78
C ALA A 168 -22.34 6.98 6.86
N VAL A 169 -21.74 7.39 5.75
CA VAL A 169 -22.44 8.07 4.66
C VAL A 169 -22.97 7.02 3.68
N THR A 170 -24.24 7.10 3.31
CA THR A 170 -24.87 6.21 2.33
C THR A 170 -25.14 6.92 1.00
N ASP A 171 -25.23 8.26 1.02
CA ASP A 171 -25.45 9.10 -0.15
C ASP A 171 -24.52 10.32 -0.11
N PRO A 172 -23.50 10.39 -0.97
CA PRO A 172 -22.62 11.55 -1.08
C PRO A 172 -23.36 12.86 -1.38
N GLY A 173 -24.46 12.78 -2.12
CA GLY A 173 -25.29 13.92 -2.50
C GLY A 173 -26.01 14.58 -1.32
N ALA A 174 -26.27 13.84 -0.26
CA ALA A 174 -26.96 14.33 0.94
C ALA A 174 -26.06 15.18 1.86
N LEU A 175 -24.75 15.16 1.69
CA LEU A 175 -23.83 15.94 2.52
C LEU A 175 -23.94 17.44 2.21
N ALA A 176 -24.04 18.27 3.25
CA ALA A 176 -24.02 19.71 3.15
C ALA A 176 -22.58 20.23 3.02
N ALA A 177 -21.97 20.02 1.87
CA ALA A 177 -20.60 20.41 1.55
C ALA A 177 -20.51 20.90 0.10
N ASP A 178 -19.60 21.82 -0.19
CA ASP A 178 -19.37 22.31 -1.56
C ASP A 178 -18.74 21.21 -2.44
N GLN A 179 -17.83 20.43 -1.86
CA GLN A 179 -17.17 19.32 -2.52
C GLN A 179 -17.20 18.06 -1.63
N VAL A 180 -17.34 16.90 -2.26
CA VAL A 180 -17.32 15.60 -1.56
C VAL A 180 -16.25 14.72 -2.21
N VAL A 181 -15.34 14.20 -1.39
CA VAL A 181 -14.33 13.23 -1.85
C VAL A 181 -14.68 11.86 -1.29
N VAL A 182 -14.79 10.85 -2.17
CA VAL A 182 -15.09 9.46 -1.81
C VAL A 182 -13.81 8.65 -1.78
N SER A 183 -13.36 8.26 -0.58
CA SER A 183 -12.17 7.45 -0.32
C SER A 183 -12.46 6.26 0.61
N ALA A 184 -13.66 5.68 0.49
CA ALA A 184 -14.21 4.67 1.40
C ALA A 184 -13.72 3.23 1.11
N GLY A 185 -12.58 3.06 0.43
CA GLY A 185 -12.04 1.75 0.09
C GLY A 185 -13.02 0.92 -0.73
N THR A 186 -13.30 -0.32 -0.34
CA THR A 186 -14.26 -1.19 -1.05
C THR A 186 -15.69 -0.69 -0.97
N ALA A 187 -16.04 0.07 0.06
CA ALA A 187 -17.37 0.67 0.20
C ALA A 187 -17.64 1.78 -0.85
N SER A 188 -16.61 2.29 -1.52
CA SER A 188 -16.78 3.32 -2.57
C SER A 188 -17.68 2.85 -3.70
N ALA A 189 -17.68 1.56 -4.04
CA ALA A 189 -18.56 1.00 -5.08
C ALA A 189 -20.07 1.07 -4.72
N ARG A 190 -20.38 1.16 -3.42
CA ARG A 190 -21.77 1.35 -2.96
C ARG A 190 -22.19 2.82 -2.95
N LEU A 191 -21.21 3.73 -2.87
CA LEU A 191 -21.42 5.17 -2.81
C LEU A 191 -21.49 5.80 -4.21
N TRP A 192 -20.92 5.15 -5.20
CA TRP A 192 -20.94 5.60 -6.59
C TRP A 192 -21.29 4.42 -7.52
N PRO A 193 -22.55 4.33 -8.00
CA PRO A 193 -22.99 3.25 -8.87
C PRO A 193 -22.13 3.12 -10.13
N GLY A 194 -21.87 1.89 -10.55
CA GLY A 194 -21.03 1.61 -11.70
C GLY A 194 -19.52 1.69 -11.48
N LEU A 195 -19.08 2.10 -10.26
CA LEU A 195 -17.65 2.16 -9.93
C LEU A 195 -17.04 0.73 -9.90
N PRO A 196 -16.05 0.40 -10.76
CA PRO A 196 -15.53 -0.96 -10.90
C PRO A 196 -14.48 -1.29 -9.82
N VAL A 197 -14.84 -1.10 -8.56
CA VAL A 197 -14.00 -1.46 -7.42
C VAL A 197 -14.53 -2.71 -6.75
N ARG A 198 -13.65 -3.72 -6.61
CA ARG A 198 -14.00 -5.00 -5.97
C ARG A 198 -13.11 -5.30 -4.77
N PRO A 199 -13.62 -5.99 -3.76
CA PRO A 199 -12.83 -6.41 -2.61
C PRO A 199 -11.96 -7.61 -2.96
N VAL A 200 -10.66 -7.54 -2.60
CA VAL A 200 -9.75 -8.68 -2.61
C VAL A 200 -9.14 -8.84 -1.24
N LYS A 201 -9.48 -9.94 -0.57
CA LYS A 201 -9.01 -10.25 0.78
C LYS A 201 -7.52 -10.57 0.77
N GLY A 202 -6.79 -9.99 1.74
CA GLY A 202 -5.42 -10.34 2.06
C GLY A 202 -5.27 -10.60 3.55
N GLU A 203 -4.75 -11.77 3.89
CA GLU A 203 -4.39 -12.12 5.25
C GLU A 203 -2.90 -11.84 5.48
N ILE A 204 -2.56 -11.35 6.67
CA ILE A 204 -1.19 -11.08 7.10
C ILE A 204 -0.94 -11.67 8.49
N LEU A 205 0.34 -11.87 8.81
CA LEU A 205 0.80 -12.21 10.15
C LEU A 205 1.70 -11.11 10.67
N ARG A 206 1.62 -10.82 11.97
CA ARG A 206 2.60 -10.02 12.70
C ARG A 206 3.37 -10.93 13.64
N LEU A 207 4.67 -10.91 13.52
CA LEU A 207 5.57 -11.79 14.26
C LEU A 207 6.52 -10.95 15.10
N HIS A 208 6.78 -11.38 16.34
CA HIS A 208 7.80 -10.79 17.20
C HIS A 208 8.97 -11.75 17.35
N ARG A 209 10.19 -11.21 17.34
CA ARG A 209 11.39 -11.98 17.54
C ARG A 209 11.51 -12.41 19.00
N ARG A 210 11.74 -13.69 19.23
CA ARG A 210 12.06 -14.20 20.56
C ARG A 210 13.56 -14.06 20.86
N PRO A 211 13.97 -13.89 22.15
CA PRO A 211 15.37 -13.86 22.53
C PRO A 211 16.15 -15.06 22.01
N GLY A 212 17.35 -14.84 21.48
CA GLY A 212 18.21 -15.90 20.94
C GLY A 212 17.91 -16.34 19.50
N VAL A 213 16.81 -15.87 18.90
CA VAL A 213 16.47 -16.15 17.50
C VAL A 213 17.18 -15.15 16.56
N ALA A 214 17.52 -15.59 15.35
CA ALA A 214 18.13 -14.72 14.33
C ALA A 214 17.30 -13.45 14.09
N PRO A 215 17.92 -12.29 13.86
CA PRO A 215 17.21 -11.03 13.64
C PRO A 215 16.42 -11.05 12.32
N ALA A 216 15.40 -10.20 12.26
CA ALA A 216 14.70 -9.89 11.02
C ALA A 216 15.67 -9.36 9.95
N PRO A 217 15.35 -9.50 8.66
CA PRO A 217 16.03 -8.78 7.60
C PRO A 217 16.00 -7.28 7.83
N THR A 218 16.99 -6.56 7.33
CA THR A 218 17.04 -5.08 7.42
C THR A 218 16.33 -4.39 6.27
N MET A 219 15.97 -5.14 5.24
CA MET A 219 15.23 -4.72 4.05
C MET A 219 13.93 -5.50 3.93
N THR A 220 12.99 -4.99 3.18
CA THR A 220 11.81 -5.76 2.75
C THR A 220 12.29 -6.92 1.87
N ILE A 221 11.87 -8.14 2.19
CA ILE A 221 12.14 -9.33 1.38
C ILE A 221 10.85 -9.76 0.68
N ARG A 222 10.94 -10.05 -0.60
CA ARG A 222 9.83 -10.55 -1.42
C ARG A 222 10.27 -11.77 -2.20
N GLY A 223 9.32 -12.63 -2.51
CA GLY A 223 9.57 -13.80 -3.35
C GLY A 223 8.28 -14.49 -3.75
N SER A 224 8.42 -15.54 -4.54
CA SER A 224 7.33 -16.43 -4.91
C SER A 224 7.64 -17.83 -4.40
N VAL A 225 6.74 -18.43 -3.66
CA VAL A 225 6.86 -19.81 -3.17
C VAL A 225 5.72 -20.63 -3.76
N HIS A 226 6.03 -21.57 -4.61
CA HIS A 226 5.03 -22.37 -5.34
C HIS A 226 4.00 -21.50 -6.09
N GLY A 227 4.44 -20.39 -6.69
CA GLY A 227 3.58 -19.45 -7.40
C GLY A 227 2.77 -18.51 -6.48
N ARG A 228 2.93 -18.60 -5.16
CA ARG A 228 2.30 -17.67 -4.22
C ARG A 228 3.25 -16.54 -3.85
N PRO A 229 2.87 -15.28 -4.06
CA PRO A 229 3.68 -14.14 -3.62
C PRO A 229 3.70 -14.06 -2.09
N VAL A 230 4.90 -13.87 -1.54
CA VAL A 230 5.11 -13.67 -0.11
C VAL A 230 6.10 -12.53 0.12
N TYR A 231 5.88 -11.78 1.20
CA TYR A 231 6.80 -10.74 1.64
C TYR A 231 7.06 -10.80 3.16
N LEU A 232 8.24 -10.34 3.55
CA LEU A 232 8.68 -10.13 4.92
C LEU A 232 9.04 -8.65 5.05
N VAL A 233 8.25 -7.88 5.80
CA VAL A 233 8.52 -6.46 6.03
C VAL A 233 9.01 -6.26 7.46
N PRO A 234 10.22 -5.75 7.66
CA PRO A 234 10.74 -5.44 9.00
C PRO A 234 9.80 -4.51 9.78
N ARG A 235 9.61 -4.80 11.07
CA ARG A 235 8.72 -4.04 11.93
C ARG A 235 9.22 -4.02 13.36
N GLY A 236 9.97 -2.98 13.74
CA GLY A 236 10.59 -2.93 15.05
C GLY A 236 11.48 -4.16 15.29
N ASP A 237 11.20 -4.93 16.34
CA ASP A 237 11.91 -6.20 16.65
C ASP A 237 11.21 -7.43 16.04
N GLY A 238 10.44 -7.27 14.98
CA GLY A 238 9.68 -8.34 14.35
C GLY A 238 9.49 -8.17 12.85
N LEU A 239 8.44 -8.79 12.34
CA LEU A 239 8.10 -8.85 10.91
C LEU A 239 6.60 -8.75 10.70
N VAL A 240 6.21 -8.15 9.58
CA VAL A 240 4.91 -8.40 8.94
C VAL A 240 5.15 -9.38 7.79
N VAL A 241 4.41 -10.49 7.81
CA VAL A 241 4.40 -11.50 6.74
C VAL A 241 3.10 -11.38 5.98
N GLY A 242 3.16 -11.32 4.68
CA GLY A 242 1.97 -11.29 3.83
C GLY A 242 2.25 -11.72 2.39
N ALA A 243 1.24 -11.75 1.59
CA ALA A 243 -0.16 -11.77 1.98
C ALA A 243 -0.93 -12.74 1.08
N THR A 244 -1.96 -13.35 1.63
CA THR A 244 -2.89 -14.11 0.79
C THR A 244 -3.65 -13.19 -0.17
N GLN A 245 -4.24 -13.78 -1.20
CA GLN A 245 -5.05 -13.07 -2.17
C GLN A 245 -6.26 -13.92 -2.54
N HIS A 246 -7.44 -13.53 -2.04
CA HIS A 246 -8.68 -14.26 -2.23
C HIS A 246 -9.81 -13.33 -2.65
N GLU A 247 -10.54 -13.71 -3.69
CA GLU A 247 -11.79 -13.07 -4.09
C GLU A 247 -12.97 -13.75 -3.37
N SER A 248 -13.22 -13.36 -2.12
CA SER A 248 -14.23 -13.93 -1.25
C SER A 248 -15.30 -12.92 -0.80
N GLY A 249 -15.56 -11.92 -1.65
CA GLY A 249 -16.49 -10.84 -1.32
C GLY A 249 -16.00 -10.01 -0.13
N GLU A 250 -16.90 -9.70 0.80
CA GLU A 250 -16.60 -8.85 1.96
C GLU A 250 -16.13 -9.66 3.21
N ASP A 251 -15.77 -10.94 3.05
CA ASP A 251 -15.23 -11.74 4.14
C ASP A 251 -13.86 -11.22 4.61
N THR A 252 -13.75 -10.95 5.90
CA THR A 252 -12.50 -10.51 6.57
C THR A 252 -12.01 -11.50 7.61
N GLN A 253 -12.58 -12.72 7.67
CA GLN A 253 -12.12 -13.73 8.60
C GLN A 253 -10.79 -14.33 8.15
N VAL A 254 -9.88 -14.49 9.11
CA VAL A 254 -8.59 -15.17 8.87
C VAL A 254 -8.82 -16.67 8.82
N THR A 255 -8.25 -17.33 7.81
CA THR A 255 -8.40 -18.78 7.62
C THR A 255 -7.19 -19.54 8.15
N VAL A 256 -7.43 -20.76 8.64
CA VAL A 256 -6.35 -21.68 9.05
C VAL A 256 -5.41 -22.00 7.87
N ALA A 257 -5.95 -22.12 6.66
CA ALA A 257 -5.15 -22.37 5.46
C ALA A 257 -4.24 -21.19 5.13
N GLY A 258 -4.76 -19.95 5.18
CA GLY A 258 -3.98 -18.76 4.94
C GLY A 258 -2.82 -18.60 5.93
N VAL A 259 -3.08 -18.77 7.22
CA VAL A 259 -2.04 -18.74 8.26
C VAL A 259 -0.97 -19.81 8.03
N ARG A 260 -1.38 -21.06 7.78
CA ARG A 260 -0.47 -22.18 7.50
C ARG A 260 0.44 -21.87 6.29
N ASP A 261 -0.15 -21.41 5.19
CA ASP A 261 0.57 -21.20 3.94
C ASP A 261 1.54 -20.02 4.07
N LEU A 262 1.12 -18.92 4.70
CA LEU A 262 1.99 -17.78 4.97
C LEU A 262 3.19 -18.15 5.85
N ILE A 263 3.01 -18.97 6.88
CA ILE A 263 4.11 -19.45 7.73
C ILE A 263 5.07 -20.32 6.91
N ALA A 264 4.55 -21.28 6.13
CA ALA A 264 5.36 -22.18 5.34
C ALA A 264 6.17 -21.44 4.25
N ASP A 265 5.53 -20.51 3.56
CA ASP A 265 6.16 -19.71 2.52
C ASP A 265 7.23 -18.76 3.11
N ALA A 266 6.93 -18.12 4.24
CA ALA A 266 7.89 -17.28 4.94
C ALA A 266 9.11 -18.06 5.45
N GLN A 267 8.92 -19.29 5.99
CA GLN A 267 10.02 -20.17 6.40
C GLN A 267 10.90 -20.59 5.22
N THR A 268 10.34 -20.70 4.01
CA THR A 268 11.12 -20.98 2.80
C THR A 268 12.11 -19.84 2.48
N LEU A 269 11.73 -18.58 2.77
CA LEU A 269 12.61 -17.42 2.59
C LEU A 269 13.55 -17.21 3.77
N MET A 270 13.07 -17.40 4.99
CA MET A 270 13.79 -17.19 6.25
C MET A 270 13.48 -18.34 7.23
N PRO A 271 14.29 -19.42 7.27
CA PRO A 271 13.99 -20.61 8.07
C PRO A 271 13.77 -20.34 9.56
N SER A 272 14.48 -19.35 10.14
CA SER A 272 14.36 -19.00 11.57
C SER A 272 13.02 -18.37 11.95
N ILE A 273 12.17 -18.02 10.98
CA ILE A 273 10.85 -17.41 11.26
C ILE A 273 9.93 -18.35 12.06
N GLY A 274 10.12 -19.65 11.93
CA GLY A 274 9.37 -20.64 12.71
C GLY A 274 9.60 -20.55 14.23
N GLU A 275 10.66 -19.87 14.65
CA GLU A 275 10.98 -19.64 16.06
C GLU A 275 10.47 -18.25 16.58
N TYR A 276 9.86 -17.44 15.71
CA TYR A 276 9.24 -16.18 16.12
C TYR A 276 7.94 -16.43 16.84
N GLU A 277 7.53 -15.48 17.67
CA GLU A 277 6.21 -15.46 18.28
C GLU A 277 5.16 -15.01 17.24
N LEU A 278 4.09 -15.78 17.07
CA LEU A 278 2.92 -15.34 16.32
C LEU A 278 2.09 -14.39 17.19
N HIS A 279 2.23 -13.10 16.94
CA HIS A 279 1.59 -12.05 17.73
C HIS A 279 0.16 -11.75 17.26
N GLU A 280 -0.04 -11.64 15.94
CA GLU A 280 -1.35 -11.28 15.37
C GLU A 280 -1.55 -11.94 13.99
N CYS A 281 -2.78 -12.34 13.72
CA CYS A 281 -3.27 -12.68 12.39
C CYS A 281 -4.41 -11.71 12.05
N ALA A 282 -4.34 -11.07 10.88
CA ALA A 282 -5.35 -10.11 10.46
C ALA A 282 -5.66 -10.25 8.97
N ALA A 283 -6.87 -9.85 8.57
CA ALA A 283 -7.29 -9.80 7.18
C ALA A 283 -7.91 -8.46 6.83
N GLY A 284 -7.69 -8.00 5.61
CA GLY A 284 -8.28 -6.76 5.09
C GLY A 284 -8.66 -6.89 3.63
N LEU A 285 -9.52 -5.99 3.17
CA LEU A 285 -10.06 -5.98 1.82
C LEU A 285 -9.38 -4.88 1.00
N ARG A 286 -8.56 -5.28 0.04
CA ARG A 286 -7.99 -4.33 -0.94
C ARG A 286 -9.08 -3.85 -1.88
N PRO A 287 -9.24 -2.53 -2.07
CA PRO A 287 -10.16 -1.99 -3.10
C PRO A 287 -9.47 -2.08 -4.46
N MET A 288 -9.70 -3.16 -5.20
CA MET A 288 -9.05 -3.41 -6.48
C MET A 288 -9.86 -2.80 -7.63
N SER A 289 -9.21 -2.01 -8.47
CA SER A 289 -9.68 -1.64 -9.81
C SER A 289 -9.38 -2.76 -10.82
N PRO A 290 -9.98 -2.74 -12.02
CA PRO A 290 -9.73 -3.76 -13.05
C PRO A 290 -8.30 -3.76 -13.61
N ASP A 291 -7.66 -2.60 -13.64
CA ASP A 291 -6.37 -2.33 -14.29
C ASP A 291 -5.22 -2.04 -13.32
N ASN A 292 -5.41 -2.28 -12.03
CA ASN A 292 -4.46 -2.01 -10.94
C ASN A 292 -4.09 -0.51 -10.74
N LEU A 293 -4.64 0.41 -11.54
CA LEU A 293 -4.50 1.85 -11.32
C LEU A 293 -5.54 2.35 -10.32
N PRO A 294 -5.23 3.31 -9.46
CA PRO A 294 -6.23 3.97 -8.62
C PRO A 294 -7.24 4.73 -9.49
N ILE A 295 -8.37 5.07 -8.93
CA ILE A 295 -9.40 5.90 -9.57
C ILE A 295 -9.42 7.23 -8.83
N ILE A 296 -8.82 8.26 -9.46
CA ILE A 296 -8.61 9.58 -8.86
C ILE A 296 -9.10 10.63 -9.84
N GLY A 297 -10.08 11.43 -9.44
CA GLY A 297 -10.59 12.54 -10.25
C GLY A 297 -12.07 12.79 -10.08
N ARG A 298 -12.54 13.83 -10.75
CA ARG A 298 -13.89 14.33 -10.68
C ARG A 298 -14.87 13.47 -11.50
N VAL A 299 -16.02 13.18 -10.93
CA VAL A 299 -17.09 12.42 -11.59
C VAL A 299 -18.42 13.21 -11.65
N SER A 300 -18.51 14.32 -10.93
CA SER A 300 -19.59 15.31 -11.05
C SER A 300 -19.09 16.67 -10.55
N ASP A 301 -19.89 17.72 -10.69
CA ASP A 301 -19.54 19.07 -10.23
C ASP A 301 -19.13 19.11 -8.75
N ARG A 302 -19.62 18.15 -7.94
CA ARG A 302 -19.41 18.10 -6.49
C ARG A 302 -18.60 16.91 -6.00
N VAL A 303 -18.46 15.85 -6.79
CA VAL A 303 -17.88 14.59 -6.32
C VAL A 303 -16.56 14.28 -7.00
N VAL A 304 -15.54 14.03 -6.18
CA VAL A 304 -14.22 13.53 -6.59
C VAL A 304 -14.02 12.12 -6.01
N LEU A 305 -13.58 11.19 -6.82
CA LEU A 305 -13.21 9.83 -6.36
C LEU A 305 -11.73 9.77 -6.03
N ALA A 306 -11.39 9.00 -4.99
CA ALA A 306 -10.02 8.64 -4.61
C ALA A 306 -10.00 7.22 -4.04
N THR A 307 -10.12 6.22 -4.90
CA THR A 307 -10.32 4.82 -4.50
C THR A 307 -9.65 3.86 -5.49
N GLY A 308 -9.86 2.55 -5.36
CA GLY A 308 -9.30 1.56 -6.29
C GLY A 308 -7.78 1.37 -6.20
N HIS A 309 -7.15 1.77 -5.11
CA HIS A 309 -5.68 1.77 -4.94
C HIS A 309 -5.06 0.37 -4.84
N GLY A 310 -5.88 -0.67 -4.69
CA GLY A 310 -5.44 -2.05 -4.68
C GLY A 310 -4.36 -2.35 -3.64
N ARG A 311 -3.27 -3.00 -4.10
CA ARG A 311 -2.11 -3.32 -3.26
C ARG A 311 -1.24 -2.09 -2.92
N ASN A 312 -1.37 -1.01 -3.69
CA ASN A 312 -0.49 0.16 -3.63
C ASN A 312 -1.03 1.32 -2.77
N GLY A 313 -2.09 1.11 -1.97
CA GLY A 313 -2.74 2.18 -1.24
C GLY A 313 -1.82 2.99 -0.31
N VAL A 314 -0.89 2.33 0.40
CA VAL A 314 0.10 3.04 1.23
C VAL A 314 1.09 3.81 0.35
N LEU A 315 1.67 3.16 -0.65
CA LEU A 315 2.59 3.80 -1.60
C LEU A 315 1.99 5.07 -2.22
N LEU A 316 0.74 5.00 -2.65
CA LEU A 316 0.07 6.07 -3.41
C LEU A 316 -0.49 7.20 -2.54
N THR A 317 -0.33 7.13 -1.22
CA THR A 317 -0.86 8.11 -0.27
C THR A 317 -0.47 9.56 -0.61
N PRO A 318 0.82 9.91 -0.82
CA PRO A 318 1.19 11.32 -1.09
C PRO A 318 0.68 11.80 -2.45
N LEU A 319 0.90 11.03 -3.51
CA LEU A 319 0.45 11.43 -4.86
C LEU A 319 -1.07 11.61 -4.93
N THR A 320 -1.82 10.71 -4.28
CA THR A 320 -3.30 10.81 -4.27
C THR A 320 -3.75 12.06 -3.54
N ALA A 321 -3.10 12.42 -2.44
CA ALA A 321 -3.43 13.64 -1.70
C ALA A 321 -3.19 14.89 -2.57
N ASP A 322 -2.03 14.99 -3.20
CA ASP A 322 -1.69 16.10 -4.10
C ASP A 322 -2.66 16.16 -5.29
N ALA A 323 -2.95 15.02 -5.91
CA ALA A 323 -3.84 14.94 -7.07
C ALA A 323 -5.27 15.38 -6.75
N VAL A 324 -5.80 14.98 -5.58
CA VAL A 324 -7.15 15.38 -5.17
C VAL A 324 -7.21 16.85 -4.82
N VAL A 325 -6.20 17.40 -4.12
CA VAL A 325 -6.17 18.85 -3.84
C VAL A 325 -6.10 19.65 -5.14
N ALA A 326 -5.24 19.26 -6.07
CA ALA A 326 -5.13 19.87 -7.38
C ALA A 326 -6.46 19.83 -8.17
N GLU A 327 -7.19 18.71 -8.06
CA GLU A 327 -8.52 18.54 -8.66
C GLU A 327 -9.57 19.47 -8.02
N LEU A 328 -9.53 19.64 -6.69
CA LEU A 328 -10.41 20.56 -5.96
C LEU A 328 -10.15 22.02 -6.34
N ASP A 329 -8.89 22.37 -6.61
CA ASP A 329 -8.46 23.72 -7.02
C ASP A 329 -8.62 23.95 -8.54
N GLY A 330 -9.14 22.96 -9.30
CA GLY A 330 -9.40 23.06 -10.74
C GLY A 330 -8.14 22.98 -11.62
N ALA A 331 -7.03 22.46 -11.12
CA ALA A 331 -5.75 22.29 -11.80
C ALA A 331 -5.24 20.82 -11.72
N PRO A 332 -5.88 19.85 -12.39
CA PRO A 332 -5.57 18.43 -12.28
C PRO A 332 -4.09 18.10 -12.47
N LEU A 333 -3.55 17.23 -11.63
CA LEU A 333 -2.14 16.83 -11.63
C LEU A 333 -1.83 15.90 -12.81
N ALA A 334 -0.84 16.26 -13.63
CA ALA A 334 -0.49 15.52 -14.85
C ALA A 334 -0.05 14.07 -14.57
N GLU A 335 0.69 13.82 -13.48
CA GLU A 335 1.15 12.49 -13.08
C GLU A 335 0.01 11.54 -12.68
N ALA A 336 -1.17 12.07 -12.32
CA ALA A 336 -2.35 11.29 -12.00
C ALA A 336 -3.29 11.06 -13.19
N LYS A 337 -2.96 11.57 -14.38
CA LYS A 337 -3.83 11.51 -15.56
C LYS A 337 -4.27 10.08 -15.92
N SER A 338 -3.37 9.10 -15.84
CA SER A 338 -3.70 7.70 -16.12
C SER A 338 -4.65 7.09 -15.08
N ALA A 339 -4.79 7.72 -13.90
CA ALA A 339 -5.72 7.34 -12.86
C ALA A 339 -7.10 7.98 -12.98
N SER A 340 -7.34 8.83 -14.01
CA SER A 340 -8.63 9.50 -14.23
C SER A 340 -9.79 8.50 -14.27
N PRO A 341 -10.95 8.81 -13.64
CA PRO A 341 -12.16 8.02 -13.73
C PRO A 341 -12.73 7.95 -15.16
N GLU A 342 -12.39 8.91 -16.04
CA GLU A 342 -12.85 8.96 -17.43
C GLU A 342 -12.49 7.72 -18.28
N ARG A 343 -11.51 6.91 -17.81
CA ARG A 343 -11.16 5.64 -18.44
C ARG A 343 -12.22 4.54 -18.27
N PHE A 344 -13.21 4.80 -17.41
CA PHE A 344 -14.36 3.94 -17.21
C PHE A 344 -15.65 4.66 -17.64
N THR A 345 -16.59 3.92 -18.21
CA THR A 345 -17.92 4.42 -18.48
C THR A 345 -18.79 4.14 -17.25
N PHE A 346 -19.19 5.18 -16.53
CA PHE A 346 -20.20 5.06 -15.48
C PHE A 346 -21.58 5.19 -16.18
N ASN A 347 -22.43 4.17 -16.05
CA ASN A 347 -23.79 4.29 -16.53
C ASN A 347 -24.54 5.23 -15.58
N ASP A 348 -24.98 6.36 -16.09
CA ASP A 348 -26.01 7.19 -15.47
C ASP A 348 -27.36 6.42 -15.57
N GLU A 349 -27.67 5.56 -14.58
CA GLU A 349 -29.01 5.00 -14.40
C GLU A 349 -29.72 5.70 -13.24
#